data_028181bfd1942b6a2ce78d71d0c9e739
#
_entry.id   028181bfd1942b6a2ce78d71d0c9e739
#
_cell.length_a   1.000
_cell.length_b   1.000
_cell.length_c   1.000
_cell.angle_alpha   90.00
_cell.angle_beta   90.00
_cell.angle_gamma   90.00
#
_symmetry.space_group_name_H-M   'P 1'
#
loop_
_entity.id
_entity.type
_entity.pdbx_description
1 polymer ?
#
loop_
_entity_poly.entity_id
_entity_poly.type
_entity_poly.pdbx_seq_one_letter_code
_entity_poly.pdbx_strand_id
1 'polypeptide(L)' 'GWKNLGGIWYYMQPGGKMVTGWQVIDGSYYYFDASGAMTTNWQNVGGAWYYMQLSGKMVTGWQVIDGRYYYFDANGVWSA' A
#
# COMPACT_ATOMS: atom_id res chain seq x y z
N GLY A 1 -4.91 -13.38 8.81
CA GLY A 1 -4.30 -12.19 9.39
C GLY A 1 -2.92 -11.92 8.81
N TRP A 2 -2.23 -11.01 9.43
CA TRP A 2 -0.88 -10.62 9.01
C TRP A 2 0.14 -11.70 9.31
N LYS A 3 1.08 -11.90 8.39
CA LYS A 3 2.21 -12.82 8.54
C LYS A 3 3.49 -12.12 8.10
N ASN A 4 4.53 -12.21 8.92
CA ASN A 4 5.87 -11.72 8.55
C ASN A 4 6.75 -12.92 8.29
N LEU A 5 7.27 -13.03 7.06
CA LEU A 5 8.14 -14.13 6.66
C LEU A 5 9.41 -13.51 6.07
N GLY A 6 10.51 -13.65 6.78
CA GLY A 6 11.80 -13.14 6.32
C GLY A 6 11.84 -11.63 6.15
N GLY A 7 11.07 -10.89 6.96
CA GLY A 7 11.00 -9.43 6.89
C GLY A 7 9.98 -8.90 5.91
N ILE A 8 9.24 -9.77 5.22
CA ILE A 8 8.20 -9.38 4.27
C ILE A 8 6.85 -9.69 4.87
N TRP A 9 5.92 -8.71 4.79
CA TRP A 9 4.57 -8.86 5.32
C TRP A 9 3.62 -9.37 4.24
N TYR A 10 2.79 -10.33 4.64
CA TYR A 10 1.73 -10.92 3.83
C TYR A 10 0.44 -10.87 4.64
N TYR A 11 -0.69 -10.92 3.96
CA TYR A 11 -1.98 -10.98 4.64
C TYR A 11 -2.74 -12.21 4.17
N MET A 12 -3.16 -13.04 5.14
CA MET A 12 -3.87 -14.28 4.86
C MET A 12 -5.33 -14.12 5.22
N GLN A 13 -6.21 -14.56 4.34
CA GLN A 13 -7.64 -14.63 4.61
C GLN A 13 -7.92 -15.75 5.64
N PRO A 14 -9.11 -15.76 6.26
CA PRO A 14 -9.45 -16.80 7.23
C PRO A 14 -9.30 -18.22 6.70
N GLY A 15 -9.52 -18.44 5.39
CA GLY A 15 -9.31 -19.72 4.75
C GLY A 15 -7.86 -20.07 4.45
N GLY A 16 -6.92 -19.20 4.80
CA GLY A 16 -5.49 -19.41 4.58
C GLY A 16 -4.98 -18.91 3.22
N LYS A 17 -5.86 -18.35 2.40
CA LYS A 17 -5.44 -17.80 1.11
C LYS A 17 -4.71 -16.49 1.30
N MET A 18 -3.57 -16.35 0.63
CA MET A 18 -2.81 -15.11 0.59
C MET A 18 -3.49 -14.11 -0.34
N VAL A 19 -3.58 -12.85 0.10
CA VAL A 19 -4.16 -11.80 -0.74
C VAL A 19 -3.11 -11.19 -1.66
N THR A 20 -3.58 -10.65 -2.79
CA THR A 20 -2.77 -9.86 -3.72
C THR A 20 -3.57 -8.65 -4.15
N GLY A 21 -2.90 -7.65 -4.72
CA GLY A 21 -3.57 -6.44 -5.19
C GLY A 21 -4.04 -5.55 -4.06
N TRP A 22 -5.03 -4.72 -4.36
CA TRP A 22 -5.58 -3.77 -3.39
C TRP A 22 -6.42 -4.48 -2.33
N GLN A 23 -6.20 -4.12 -1.07
CA GLN A 23 -6.97 -4.66 0.04
C GLN A 23 -7.26 -3.55 1.04
N VAL A 24 -8.45 -3.58 1.63
CA VAL A 24 -8.81 -2.72 2.75
C VAL A 24 -8.77 -3.57 4.01
N ILE A 25 -7.89 -3.21 4.93
CA ILE A 25 -7.69 -3.95 6.17
C ILE A 25 -7.79 -2.96 7.32
N ASP A 26 -8.77 -3.15 8.21
CA ASP A 26 -9.02 -2.27 9.34
C ASP A 26 -9.15 -0.79 8.92
N GLY A 27 -9.83 -0.56 7.79
CA GLY A 27 -10.11 0.78 7.31
C GLY A 27 -8.97 1.46 6.55
N SER A 28 -7.85 0.79 6.34
CA SER A 28 -6.71 1.31 5.58
C SER A 28 -6.50 0.52 4.32
N TYR A 29 -6.06 1.22 3.25
CA TYR A 29 -5.74 0.57 1.99
C TYR A 29 -4.29 0.13 1.97
N TYR A 30 -4.08 -1.09 1.46
CA TYR A 30 -2.76 -1.69 1.27
C TYR A 30 -2.68 -2.23 -0.13
N TYR A 31 -1.49 -2.28 -0.70
CA TYR A 31 -1.29 -2.92 -1.99
C TYR A 31 -0.28 -4.04 -1.84
N PHE A 32 -0.68 -5.23 -2.26
CA PHE A 32 0.17 -6.42 -2.24
C PHE A 32 0.52 -6.77 -3.68
N ASP A 33 1.79 -7.03 -3.94
CA ASP A 33 2.22 -7.36 -5.29
C ASP A 33 1.78 -8.78 -5.68
N ALA A 34 2.14 -9.20 -6.90
CA ALA A 34 1.71 -10.49 -7.42
C ALA A 34 2.23 -11.67 -6.59
N SER A 35 3.32 -11.48 -5.84
CA SER A 35 3.85 -12.50 -4.93
C SER A 35 3.16 -12.47 -3.56
N GLY A 36 2.27 -11.51 -3.33
CA GLY A 36 1.58 -11.33 -2.06
C GLY A 36 2.33 -10.46 -1.07
N ALA A 37 3.47 -9.90 -1.46
CA ALA A 37 4.27 -9.04 -0.57
C ALA A 37 3.62 -7.67 -0.43
N MET A 38 3.48 -7.20 0.81
CA MET A 38 3.04 -5.84 1.10
C MET A 38 4.04 -4.85 0.52
N THR A 39 3.53 -3.84 -0.21
CA THR A 39 4.39 -2.82 -0.82
C THR A 39 4.50 -1.60 0.07
N THR A 40 5.62 -0.88 -0.08
CA THR A 40 5.89 0.38 0.62
C THR A 40 6.49 1.36 -0.37
N ASN A 41 6.52 2.64 0.01
CA ASN A 41 7.06 3.72 -0.81
C ASN A 41 6.22 3.94 -2.07
N TRP A 42 6.84 4.49 -3.11
CA TRP A 42 6.14 4.80 -4.35
C TRP A 42 5.77 3.52 -5.10
N GLN A 43 4.50 3.45 -5.53
CA GLN A 43 4.01 2.33 -6.33
C GLN A 43 3.23 2.87 -7.52
N ASN A 44 3.59 2.40 -8.72
CA ASN A 44 2.83 2.69 -9.93
C ASN A 44 1.90 1.51 -10.20
N VAL A 45 0.60 1.76 -10.12
CA VAL A 45 -0.40 0.71 -10.32
C VAL A 45 -1.39 1.21 -11.36
N GLY A 46 -1.48 0.52 -12.47
CA GLY A 46 -2.39 0.90 -13.53
C GLY A 46 -2.12 2.27 -14.13
N GLY A 47 -0.88 2.73 -14.08
CA GLY A 47 -0.49 4.05 -14.60
C GLY A 47 -0.66 5.20 -13.60
N ALA A 48 -1.18 4.94 -12.40
CA ALA A 48 -1.33 5.94 -11.36
C ALA A 48 -0.28 5.72 -10.27
N TRP A 49 0.21 6.81 -9.68
CA TRP A 49 1.21 6.74 -8.62
C TRP A 49 0.55 6.89 -7.26
N TYR A 50 0.95 6.00 -6.36
CA TYR A 50 0.51 5.96 -4.97
C TYR A 50 1.74 5.93 -4.07
N TYR A 51 1.57 6.34 -2.82
CA TYR A 51 2.64 6.23 -1.84
C TYR A 51 2.16 5.46 -0.64
N MET A 52 2.89 4.39 -0.31
CA MET A 52 2.60 3.55 0.84
C MET A 52 3.63 3.83 1.93
N GLN A 53 3.15 4.08 3.14
CA GLN A 53 4.03 4.28 4.30
C GLN A 53 4.79 2.99 4.60
N LEU A 54 5.78 3.07 5.47
CA LEU A 54 6.51 1.88 5.90
C LEU A 54 5.58 0.85 6.56
N SER A 55 4.48 1.30 7.13
CA SER A 55 3.43 0.43 7.66
C SER A 55 2.63 -0.27 6.58
N GLY A 56 2.80 0.15 5.32
CA GLY A 56 2.02 -0.33 4.18
C GLY A 56 0.77 0.49 3.91
N LYS A 57 0.38 1.39 4.81
CA LYS A 57 -0.86 2.18 4.64
C LYS A 57 -0.70 3.21 3.54
N MET A 58 -1.70 3.26 2.65
CA MET A 58 -1.77 4.26 1.59
C MET A 58 -2.02 5.65 2.17
N VAL A 59 -1.32 6.65 1.64
CA VAL A 59 -1.51 8.05 2.04
C VAL A 59 -2.53 8.74 1.15
N THR A 60 -3.18 9.78 1.70
CA THR A 60 -4.04 10.72 0.97
C THR A 60 -3.73 12.12 1.46
N GLY A 61 -4.17 13.13 0.69
CA GLY A 61 -3.96 14.51 1.05
C GLY A 61 -2.53 14.95 0.86
N TRP A 62 -2.16 16.05 1.55
CA TRP A 62 -0.80 16.59 1.47
C TRP A 62 0.17 15.74 2.27
N GLN A 63 1.29 15.43 1.64
CA GLN A 63 2.36 14.64 2.26
C GLN A 63 3.71 15.28 1.97
N VAL A 64 4.60 15.24 2.94
CA VAL A 64 6.00 15.60 2.74
C VAL A 64 6.79 14.32 2.63
N ILE A 65 7.40 14.10 1.46
CA ILE A 65 8.17 12.90 1.18
C ILE A 65 9.55 13.35 0.70
N ASP A 66 10.59 12.95 1.41
CA ASP A 66 11.97 13.32 1.13
C ASP A 66 12.13 14.84 0.95
N GLY A 67 11.47 15.62 1.82
CA GLY A 67 11.57 17.07 1.83
C GLY A 67 10.76 17.78 0.76
N ARG A 68 9.93 17.07 0.00
CA ARG A 68 9.08 17.64 -1.03
C ARG A 68 7.62 17.44 -0.70
N TYR A 69 6.77 18.37 -1.14
CA TYR A 69 5.33 18.32 -0.92
C TYR A 69 4.66 17.63 -2.10
N TYR A 70 3.78 16.67 -1.79
CA TYR A 70 2.99 15.95 -2.77
C TYR A 70 1.54 15.95 -2.33
N TYR A 71 0.63 16.00 -3.27
CA TYR A 71 -0.79 15.90 -2.97
C TYR A 71 -1.37 14.63 -3.58
N PHE A 72 -2.03 13.85 -2.75
CA PHE A 72 -2.70 12.62 -3.18
C PHE A 72 -4.20 12.83 -3.00
N ASP A 73 -4.98 12.48 -4.02
CA ASP A 73 -6.43 12.65 -3.96
C ASP A 73 -7.07 11.65 -2.98
N ALA A 74 -8.40 11.67 -2.88
CA ALA A 74 -9.12 10.80 -1.95
C ALA A 74 -8.92 9.31 -2.27
N ASN A 75 -8.56 8.98 -3.50
CA ASN A 75 -8.27 7.60 -3.92
C ASN A 75 -6.80 7.24 -3.74
N GLY A 76 -6.00 8.17 -3.25
CA GLY A 76 -4.58 7.95 -3.05
C GLY A 76 -3.73 8.22 -4.28
N VAL A 77 -4.31 8.73 -5.36
CA VAL A 77 -3.57 8.98 -6.59
C VAL A 77 -2.84 10.32 -6.49
N TRP A 78 -1.55 10.29 -6.80
CA TRP A 78 -0.76 11.52 -6.84
C TRP A 78 -1.26 12.43 -7.95
N SER A 79 -1.47 13.68 -7.58
CA SER A 79 -1.90 14.73 -8.50
C SER A 79 -0.70 15.63 -8.78
N ALA A 80 -0.23 15.59 -10.00
CA ALA A 80 0.92 16.38 -10.42
C ALA A 80 0.55 17.85 -10.60
#